data_f8566126b0df0042c6bfa866861d33df
#
_entry.id   f8566126b0df0042c6bfa866861d33df
#
_cell.length_a   1.000
_cell.length_b   1.000
_cell.length_c   1.000
_cell.angle_alpha   90.00
_cell.angle_beta   90.00
_cell.angle_gamma   90.00
#
_symmetry.space_group_name_H-M   'P 1'
#
loop_
_entity.id
_entity.type
_entity.pdbx_description
1 polymer ?
#
loop_
_entity_poly.entity_id
_entity_poly.type
_entity_poly.pdbx_seq_one_letter_code
_entity_poly.pdbx_strand_id
1 'polypeptide(L)'
;MTNDTQTTNTETTDTYIPSPSDWVREQVETIEATGDTRSVDIMGLPVVLLTMRGKKTGALRKVPLMRVEHDGVYAAVASKGGAPEHPQWYANLLANPTLTLMDGTASWDAVAREITGEEREQWWARCVQAFPNYAEYQTNTDRTIPVLLLEPVSAG
;
A
#
# COMPACT_ATOMS: atom_id res chain seq x y z
N MET A 1 -24.04 5.83 29.33
CA MET A 1 -23.62 5.26 29.16
C MET A 1 -23.78 4.06 28.66
N THR A 2 -24.41 3.61 28.29
CA THR A 2 -24.74 2.40 27.80
C THR A 2 -24.20 2.03 26.54
N ASN A 3 -23.67 2.88 25.72
CA ASN A 3 -23.19 2.54 24.48
C ASN A 3 -21.82 2.03 24.52
N ASP A 4 -21.21 1.92 25.63
CA ASP A 4 -19.82 1.58 25.76
C ASP A 4 -19.46 0.24 25.14
N THR A 5 -20.31 -0.73 25.24
CA THR A 5 -20.02 -2.06 24.72
C THR A 5 -19.85 -2.06 23.22
N GLN A 6 -20.72 -1.34 22.54
CA GLN A 6 -20.62 -1.27 21.10
C GLN A 6 -19.39 -0.54 20.66
N THR A 7 -19.06 0.52 21.34
CA THR A 7 -17.88 1.29 21.02
C THR A 7 -16.63 0.43 21.17
N THR A 8 -16.60 -0.38 22.21
CA THR A 8 -15.44 -1.23 22.46
C THR A 8 -15.21 -2.20 21.31
N ASN A 9 -16.29 -2.82 20.81
CA ASN A 9 -16.13 -3.76 19.71
C ASN A 9 -15.62 -3.08 18.45
N THR A 10 -16.13 -1.91 18.15
CA THR A 10 -15.68 -1.17 17.00
C THR A 10 -14.22 -0.81 17.13
N GLU A 11 -13.83 -0.37 18.30
CA GLU A 11 -12.44 0.00 18.53
C GLU A 11 -11.50 -1.17 18.36
N THR A 12 -11.89 -2.36 18.77
CA THR A 12 -11.06 -3.54 18.64
C THR A 12 -10.76 -3.84 17.18
N THR A 13 -11.76 -3.74 16.29
CA THR A 13 -11.55 -4.05 14.89
C THR A 13 -10.77 -2.97 14.17
N ASP A 14 -10.75 -1.75 14.72
CA ASP A 14 -10.08 -0.63 14.07
C ASP A 14 -8.76 -0.26 14.72
N THR A 15 -8.23 -1.14 15.58
CA THR A 15 -6.95 -0.90 16.20
C THR A 15 -5.87 -0.78 15.12
N TYR A 16 -5.05 0.26 15.23
CA TYR A 16 -3.93 0.47 14.33
C TYR A 16 -2.65 -0.01 14.99
N ILE A 17 -1.87 -0.83 14.27
CA ILE A 17 -0.56 -1.30 14.73
C ILE A 17 0.50 -0.67 13.86
N PRO A 18 1.34 0.23 14.41
CA PRO A 18 2.39 0.87 13.61
C PRO A 18 3.43 -0.13 13.11
N SER A 19 4.10 0.25 12.03
CA SER A 19 5.19 -0.56 11.50
C SER A 19 6.35 -0.60 12.48
N PRO A 20 7.05 -1.75 12.59
CA PRO A 20 8.28 -1.79 13.38
C PRO A 20 9.44 -1.04 12.72
N SER A 21 9.33 -0.68 11.45
CA SER A 21 10.37 0.08 10.77
C SER A 21 10.24 1.55 11.12
N ASP A 22 11.31 2.15 11.64
CA ASP A 22 11.29 3.53 12.10
C ASP A 22 10.94 4.49 10.98
N TRP A 23 11.58 4.35 9.81
CA TRP A 23 11.36 5.31 8.75
C TRP A 23 9.95 5.20 8.16
N VAL A 24 9.40 3.99 8.10
CA VAL A 24 8.01 3.80 7.64
C VAL A 24 7.06 4.46 8.62
N ARG A 25 7.27 4.21 9.91
CA ARG A 25 6.41 4.77 10.95
C ARG A 25 6.46 6.30 10.93
N GLU A 26 7.65 6.86 10.77
CA GLU A 26 7.81 8.32 10.74
C GLU A 26 7.13 8.93 9.52
N GLN A 27 7.22 8.28 8.36
CA GLN A 27 6.53 8.78 7.18
C GLN A 27 5.02 8.76 7.37
N VAL A 28 4.50 7.68 7.93
CA VAL A 28 3.06 7.58 8.20
C VAL A 28 2.62 8.70 9.15
N GLU A 29 3.40 8.93 10.21
CA GLU A 29 3.09 9.98 11.17
C GLU A 29 3.07 11.36 10.51
N THR A 30 4.03 11.63 9.64
CA THR A 30 4.09 12.93 8.95
C THR A 30 2.90 13.10 8.02
N ILE A 31 2.56 12.06 7.26
CA ILE A 31 1.41 12.11 6.36
C ILE A 31 0.13 12.39 7.15
N GLU A 32 -0.04 11.70 8.28
CA GLU A 32 -1.26 11.87 9.06
C GLU A 32 -1.32 13.23 9.75
N ALA A 33 -0.19 13.76 10.18
CA ALA A 33 -0.15 15.05 10.80
C ALA A 33 -0.49 16.17 9.81
N THR A 34 -0.06 16.04 8.55
CA THR A 34 -0.30 17.06 7.53
C THR A 34 -1.57 16.82 6.73
N GLY A 35 -2.07 15.57 6.70
CA GLY A 35 -3.20 15.21 5.86
C GLY A 35 -2.87 15.16 4.38
N ASP A 36 -1.59 14.98 4.01
CA ASP A 36 -1.16 15.11 2.62
C ASP A 36 0.04 14.20 2.38
N THR A 37 -0.10 13.25 1.44
CA THR A 37 1.01 12.35 1.12
C THR A 37 2.19 13.08 0.50
N ARG A 38 1.98 14.29 -0.02
CA ARG A 38 3.05 15.08 -0.62
C ARG A 38 3.99 15.66 0.43
N SER A 39 3.66 15.51 1.72
CA SER A 39 4.54 15.98 2.80
C SER A 39 5.78 15.10 2.96
N VAL A 40 5.82 13.93 2.33
CA VAL A 40 6.98 13.04 2.36
C VAL A 40 7.31 12.58 0.94
N ASP A 41 8.49 11.98 0.78
CA ASP A 41 8.87 11.38 -0.49
C ASP A 41 9.77 10.18 -0.21
N ILE A 42 10.01 9.36 -1.24
CA ILE A 42 11.01 8.32 -1.19
C ILE A 42 11.97 8.60 -2.35
N MET A 43 13.23 8.90 -2.02
CA MET A 43 14.25 9.22 -3.03
C MET A 43 13.81 10.38 -3.93
N GLY A 44 13.11 11.36 -3.35
CA GLY A 44 12.65 12.52 -4.09
C GLY A 44 11.42 12.28 -4.95
N LEU A 45 10.79 11.11 -4.85
CA LEU A 45 9.65 10.75 -5.69
C LEU A 45 8.38 10.66 -4.85
N PRO A 46 7.21 10.93 -5.46
CA PRO A 46 5.97 10.95 -4.71
C PRO A 46 5.53 9.58 -4.25
N VAL A 47 4.78 9.55 -3.14
CA VAL A 47 4.27 8.32 -2.56
C VAL A 47 2.75 8.40 -2.42
N VAL A 48 2.15 7.23 -2.22
CA VAL A 48 0.76 7.10 -1.78
C VAL A 48 0.77 6.36 -0.46
N LEU A 49 -0.33 6.45 0.28
CA LEU A 49 -0.45 5.75 1.56
C LEU A 49 -1.55 4.71 1.46
N LEU A 50 -1.21 3.47 1.79
CA LEU A 50 -2.16 2.36 1.82
C LEU A 50 -2.50 2.05 3.27
N THR A 51 -3.80 1.91 3.56
CA THR A 51 -4.28 1.44 4.85
C THR A 51 -5.03 0.14 4.62
N MET A 52 -4.62 -0.92 5.31
CA MET A 52 -5.17 -2.25 5.09
C MET A 52 -5.27 -3.01 6.41
N ARG A 53 -5.90 -4.18 6.37
CA ARG A 53 -6.01 -5.03 7.55
C ARG A 53 -4.87 -6.04 7.58
N GLY A 54 -4.30 -6.26 8.75
CA GLY A 54 -3.27 -7.28 8.93
C GLY A 54 -3.85 -8.67 8.77
N LYS A 55 -3.08 -9.55 8.15
CA LYS A 55 -3.53 -10.91 7.89
C LYS A 55 -3.79 -11.68 9.18
N LYS A 56 -2.95 -11.47 10.18
CA LYS A 56 -3.04 -12.27 11.41
C LYS A 56 -3.98 -11.67 12.44
N THR A 57 -3.96 -10.36 12.60
CA THR A 57 -4.69 -9.71 13.69
C THR A 57 -5.96 -9.00 13.24
N GLY A 58 -6.09 -8.71 11.95
CA GLY A 58 -7.18 -7.86 11.48
C GLY A 58 -6.99 -6.39 11.80
N ALA A 59 -5.91 -6.04 12.49
CA ALA A 59 -5.66 -4.66 12.85
C ALA A 59 -5.26 -3.84 11.63
N LEU A 60 -5.47 -2.52 11.70
CA LEU A 60 -5.10 -1.64 10.61
C LEU A 60 -3.59 -1.50 10.52
N ARG A 61 -3.06 -1.58 9.32
CA ARG A 61 -1.65 -1.38 9.02
C ARG A 61 -1.56 -0.34 7.91
N LYS A 62 -0.52 0.49 7.95
CA LYS A 62 -0.34 1.55 6.97
C LYS A 62 1.06 1.50 6.40
N VAL A 63 1.16 1.72 5.09
CA VAL A 63 2.46 1.70 4.42
C VAL A 63 2.48 2.72 3.29
N PRO A 64 3.54 3.54 3.21
CA PRO A 64 3.75 4.41 2.06
C PRO A 64 4.42 3.62 0.95
N LEU A 65 3.96 3.79 -0.28
CA LEU A 65 4.54 3.14 -1.44
C LEU A 65 4.76 4.17 -2.54
N MET A 66 5.65 3.85 -3.48
CA MET A 66 5.87 4.69 -4.64
C MET A 66 4.57 4.87 -5.40
N ARG A 67 4.31 6.09 -5.85
CA ARG A 67 3.10 6.42 -6.60
C ARG A 67 3.25 5.96 -8.04
N VAL A 68 2.45 4.97 -8.45
CA VAL A 68 2.34 4.54 -9.85
C VAL A 68 0.87 4.56 -10.20
N GLU A 69 0.49 5.42 -11.13
CA GLU A 69 -0.93 5.63 -11.44
C GLU A 69 -1.14 5.71 -12.95
N HIS A 70 -2.25 5.16 -13.42
CA HIS A 70 -2.64 5.26 -14.83
C HIS A 70 -4.16 5.15 -14.89
N ASP A 71 -4.80 6.19 -15.43
CA ASP A 71 -6.26 6.23 -15.63
C ASP A 71 -7.06 5.97 -14.35
N GLY A 72 -6.55 6.45 -13.22
CA GLY A 72 -7.24 6.30 -11.94
C GLY A 72 -7.00 4.98 -11.24
N VAL A 73 -6.18 4.11 -11.82
CA VAL A 73 -5.80 2.84 -11.21
C VAL A 73 -4.36 2.96 -10.73
N TYR A 74 -4.09 2.47 -9.54
CA TYR A 74 -2.75 2.54 -8.96
C TYR A 74 -2.12 1.17 -8.90
N ALA A 75 -0.80 1.11 -8.93
CA ALA A 75 -0.07 -0.15 -8.82
C ALA A 75 0.75 -0.16 -7.55
N ALA A 76 0.71 -1.28 -6.85
CA ALA A 76 1.53 -1.53 -5.67
C ALA A 76 2.54 -2.60 -6.04
N VAL A 77 3.83 -2.28 -5.90
CA VAL A 77 4.92 -3.17 -6.31
C VAL A 77 5.55 -3.77 -5.08
N ALA A 78 5.46 -5.08 -4.93
CA ALA A 78 5.91 -5.79 -3.73
C ALA A 78 7.40 -6.14 -3.84
N SER A 79 8.24 -5.11 -4.05
CA SER A 79 9.64 -5.30 -4.33
C SER A 79 10.49 -5.56 -3.09
N LYS A 80 10.20 -4.89 -2.00
CA LYS A 80 11.03 -4.93 -0.78
C LYS A 80 12.51 -4.78 -1.12
N GLY A 81 12.82 -3.85 -2.06
CA GLY A 81 14.20 -3.59 -2.46
C GLY A 81 14.90 -4.74 -3.16
N GLY A 82 14.16 -5.72 -3.67
CA GLY A 82 14.75 -6.90 -4.29
C GLY A 82 15.10 -7.99 -3.29
N ALA A 83 14.57 -7.90 -2.06
CA ALA A 83 14.82 -8.94 -1.06
C ALA A 83 14.21 -10.27 -1.49
N PRO A 84 14.72 -11.40 -0.97
CA PRO A 84 14.17 -12.70 -1.35
C PRO A 84 12.75 -12.94 -0.84
N GLU A 85 12.31 -12.21 0.20
CA GLU A 85 10.95 -12.35 0.70
C GLU A 85 10.06 -11.25 0.18
N HIS A 86 8.75 -11.52 0.19
CA HIS A 86 7.75 -10.49 -0.10
C HIS A 86 7.59 -9.55 1.10
N PRO A 87 7.18 -8.30 0.87
CA PRO A 87 6.87 -7.42 2.00
C PRO A 87 5.62 -7.91 2.72
N GLN A 88 5.53 -7.54 4.01
CA GLN A 88 4.41 -7.96 4.85
C GLN A 88 3.06 -7.53 4.29
N TRP A 89 2.99 -6.32 3.74
CA TRP A 89 1.72 -5.80 3.25
C TRP A 89 1.17 -6.61 2.07
N TYR A 90 2.04 -7.29 1.33
CA TYR A 90 1.59 -8.15 0.24
C TYR A 90 0.72 -9.29 0.78
N ALA A 91 1.19 -9.97 1.81
CA ALA A 91 0.40 -11.04 2.42
C ALA A 91 -0.91 -10.49 3.02
N ASN A 92 -0.86 -9.30 3.60
CA ASN A 92 -2.05 -8.68 4.15
C ASN A 92 -3.11 -8.44 3.07
N LEU A 93 -2.71 -7.90 1.92
CA LEU A 93 -3.65 -7.62 0.84
C LEU A 93 -4.15 -8.88 0.14
N LEU A 94 -3.35 -9.96 0.11
CA LEU A 94 -3.85 -11.22 -0.41
C LEU A 94 -4.93 -11.79 0.49
N ALA A 95 -4.78 -11.63 1.80
CA ALA A 95 -5.76 -12.15 2.75
C ALA A 95 -7.01 -11.25 2.82
N ASN A 96 -6.82 -9.94 2.73
CA ASN A 96 -7.90 -8.96 2.82
C ASN A 96 -7.68 -7.90 1.74
N PRO A 97 -8.27 -8.08 0.56
CA PRO A 97 -7.93 -7.22 -0.59
C PRO A 97 -8.52 -5.82 -0.55
N THR A 98 -9.42 -5.52 0.37
CA THR A 98 -9.96 -4.16 0.48
C THR A 98 -8.98 -3.28 1.26
N LEU A 99 -8.83 -2.04 0.82
CA LEU A 99 -7.92 -1.09 1.46
C LEU A 99 -8.43 0.32 1.24
N THR A 100 -7.84 1.26 1.97
CA THR A 100 -8.01 2.68 1.70
C THR A 100 -6.73 3.20 1.07
N LEU A 101 -6.86 3.95 0.00
CA LEU A 101 -5.73 4.51 -0.73
C LEU A 101 -5.80 6.03 -0.60
N MET A 102 -4.66 6.64 -0.26
CA MET A 102 -4.57 8.09 -0.13
C MET A 102 -3.51 8.62 -1.10
N ASP A 103 -3.90 9.60 -1.90
CA ASP A 103 -2.98 10.25 -2.84
C ASP A 103 -3.20 11.76 -2.70
N GLY A 104 -2.14 12.48 -2.31
CA GLY A 104 -2.27 13.89 -1.95
C GLY A 104 -3.15 14.02 -0.72
N THR A 105 -4.20 14.82 -0.84
CA THR A 105 -5.18 15.02 0.24
C THR A 105 -6.44 14.20 0.05
N ALA A 106 -6.55 13.45 -1.04
CA ALA A 106 -7.74 12.66 -1.33
C ALA A 106 -7.53 11.22 -0.92
N SER A 107 -8.60 10.56 -0.46
CA SER A 107 -8.53 9.14 -0.15
C SER A 107 -9.85 8.48 -0.55
N TRP A 108 -9.77 7.18 -0.84
CA TRP A 108 -10.93 6.41 -1.27
C TRP A 108 -10.65 4.93 -1.04
N ASP A 109 -11.73 4.15 -1.05
CA ASP A 109 -11.61 2.70 -0.91
C ASP A 109 -11.24 2.07 -2.24
N ALA A 110 -10.43 1.02 -2.17
CA ALA A 110 -9.97 0.30 -3.35
C ALA A 110 -9.91 -1.19 -3.05
N VAL A 111 -9.79 -1.98 -4.11
CA VAL A 111 -9.62 -3.43 -4.00
C VAL A 111 -8.35 -3.82 -4.74
N ALA A 112 -7.51 -4.61 -4.10
CA ALA A 112 -6.25 -5.06 -4.65
C ALA A 112 -6.46 -6.33 -5.47
N ARG A 113 -5.78 -6.39 -6.62
CA ARG A 113 -5.81 -7.56 -7.50
C ARG A 113 -4.43 -7.78 -8.06
N GLU A 114 -3.85 -8.93 -7.81
CA GLU A 114 -2.53 -9.25 -8.37
C GLU A 114 -2.67 -9.55 -9.85
N ILE A 115 -1.75 -9.00 -10.67
CA ILE A 115 -1.80 -9.17 -12.11
C ILE A 115 -0.63 -10.03 -12.58
N THR A 116 -0.84 -10.70 -13.73
CA THR A 116 0.15 -11.57 -14.32
C THR A 116 0.09 -11.42 -15.84
N GLY A 117 1.03 -12.07 -16.54
CA GLY A 117 1.01 -12.14 -17.99
C GLY A 117 1.19 -10.80 -18.65
N GLU A 118 0.47 -10.59 -19.75
CA GLU A 118 0.61 -9.39 -20.54
C GLU A 118 0.20 -8.14 -19.79
N GLU A 119 -0.86 -8.24 -18.99
CA GLU A 119 -1.30 -7.11 -18.18
C GLU A 119 -0.18 -6.67 -17.22
N ARG A 120 0.49 -7.65 -16.61
CA ARG A 120 1.60 -7.32 -15.72
C ARG A 120 2.76 -6.69 -16.48
N GLU A 121 3.06 -7.17 -17.68
CA GLU A 121 4.15 -6.61 -18.46
C GLU A 121 3.91 -5.14 -18.78
N GLN A 122 2.68 -4.80 -19.16
CA GLN A 122 2.33 -3.42 -19.44
C GLN A 122 2.47 -2.55 -18.20
N TRP A 123 1.99 -3.04 -17.08
CA TRP A 123 2.08 -2.27 -15.83
C TRP A 123 3.51 -2.22 -15.30
N TRP A 124 4.29 -3.30 -15.50
CA TRP A 124 5.69 -3.29 -15.08
C TRP A 124 6.45 -2.15 -15.76
N ALA A 125 6.19 -1.93 -17.03
CA ALA A 125 6.81 -0.82 -17.75
C ALA A 125 6.45 0.51 -17.12
N ARG A 126 5.20 0.70 -16.70
CA ARG A 126 4.79 1.91 -16.00
C ARG A 126 5.47 2.05 -14.64
N CYS A 127 5.59 0.95 -13.92
CA CYS A 127 6.25 0.95 -12.62
C CYS A 127 7.72 1.35 -12.75
N VAL A 128 8.42 0.77 -13.71
CA VAL A 128 9.83 1.09 -13.94
C VAL A 128 9.98 2.55 -14.39
N GLN A 129 9.03 3.06 -15.18
CA GLN A 129 9.08 4.45 -15.59
C GLN A 129 8.93 5.38 -14.38
N ALA A 130 8.04 5.03 -13.44
CA ALA A 130 7.85 5.83 -12.24
C ALA A 130 9.04 5.72 -11.28
N PHE A 131 9.64 4.53 -11.18
CA PHE A 131 10.75 4.30 -10.27
C PHE A 131 11.71 3.30 -10.92
N PRO A 132 12.71 3.78 -11.64
CA PRO A 132 13.61 2.89 -12.41
C PRO A 132 14.31 1.83 -11.58
N ASN A 133 14.46 2.05 -10.28
CA ASN A 133 15.12 1.08 -9.41
C ASN A 133 14.38 -0.26 -9.35
N TYR A 134 13.09 -0.29 -9.70
CA TYR A 134 12.35 -1.56 -9.72
C TYR A 134 13.00 -2.56 -10.68
N ALA A 135 13.51 -2.10 -11.82
CA ALA A 135 14.17 -3.00 -12.76
C ALA A 135 15.39 -3.65 -12.13
N GLU A 136 16.18 -2.87 -11.40
CA GLU A 136 17.34 -3.39 -10.70
C GLU A 136 16.94 -4.35 -9.59
N TYR A 137 15.91 -4.01 -8.85
CA TYR A 137 15.42 -4.88 -7.76
C TYR A 137 15.01 -6.25 -8.30
N GLN A 138 14.40 -6.29 -9.49
CA GLN A 138 14.00 -7.57 -10.09
C GLN A 138 15.22 -8.41 -10.45
N THR A 139 16.32 -7.80 -10.85
CA THR A 139 17.53 -8.56 -11.17
C THR A 139 18.22 -9.09 -9.93
N ASN A 140 17.93 -8.52 -8.76
CA ASN A 140 18.56 -8.92 -7.50
C ASN A 140 17.85 -10.10 -6.82
N THR A 141 16.75 -10.59 -7.36
CA THR A 141 16.03 -11.69 -6.76
C THR A 141 15.54 -12.64 -7.83
N ASP A 142 15.45 -13.94 -7.48
CA ASP A 142 14.92 -14.96 -8.39
C ASP A 142 13.40 -14.99 -8.39
N ARG A 143 12.75 -14.43 -7.38
CA ARG A 143 11.29 -14.41 -7.36
C ARG A 143 10.78 -13.35 -8.33
N THR A 144 9.60 -13.59 -8.90
CA THR A 144 8.95 -12.57 -9.69
C THR A 144 8.30 -11.57 -8.72
N ILE A 145 8.69 -10.30 -8.83
CA ILE A 145 8.16 -9.26 -7.94
C ILE A 145 6.68 -9.06 -8.24
N PRO A 146 5.78 -9.27 -7.27
CA PRO A 146 4.35 -9.10 -7.52
C PRO A 146 3.96 -7.66 -7.79
N VAL A 147 3.00 -7.48 -8.68
CA VAL A 147 2.37 -6.19 -8.93
C VAL A 147 0.88 -6.36 -8.68
N LEU A 148 0.32 -5.52 -7.82
CA LEU A 148 -1.10 -5.52 -7.53
C LEU A 148 -1.70 -4.24 -8.05
N LEU A 149 -2.85 -4.32 -8.70
CA LEU A 149 -3.60 -3.13 -9.06
C LEU A 149 -4.57 -2.80 -7.95
N LEU A 150 -4.65 -1.51 -7.64
CA LEU A 150 -5.53 -0.99 -6.61
C LEU A 150 -6.63 -0.25 -7.33
N GLU A 151 -7.75 -0.94 -7.54
CA GLU A 151 -8.85 -0.42 -8.35
C GLU A 151 -9.87 0.25 -7.46
N PRO A 152 -10.29 1.48 -7.76
CA PRO A 152 -11.24 2.16 -6.88
C PRO A 152 -12.55 1.42 -6.82
N VAL A 153 -13.15 1.41 -5.63
CA VAL A 153 -14.46 0.82 -5.46
C VAL A 153 -15.49 1.81 -6.00
N SER A 154 -16.37 1.31 -6.85
CA SER A 154 -17.39 2.16 -7.43
C SER A 154 -18.30 2.70 -6.36
N ALA A 155 -18.59 3.99 -6.44
CA ALA A 155 -19.49 4.62 -5.50
C ALA A 155 -20.94 4.22 -5.74
N GLY A 156 -21.24 3.73 -6.87
CA GLY A 156 -22.58 3.41 -7.28
C GLY A 156 -23.19 2.25 -6.63
#